data_e38fb1f05f1ae0762b63ebe1d29f092f
#
_entry.id   e38fb1f05f1ae0762b63ebe1d29f092f
#
_cell.length_a   1.000
_cell.length_b   1.000
_cell.length_c   1.000
_cell.angle_alpha   90.00
_cell.angle_beta   90.00
_cell.angle_gamma   90.00
#
_symmetry.space_group_name_H-M   'P 1'
#
loop_
_entity.id
_entity.type
_entity.pdbx_description
1 polymer ?
#
loop_
_entity_poly.entity_id
_entity_poly.type
_entity_poly.pdbx_seq_one_letter_code
_entity_poly.pdbx_strand_id
1 'polypeptide(L)'
;MPGFLGGGGGLAPPTLPAQARVYATLGADGQLQVSQTRIAGATIFDPHRPVAVRASARGKPVAPVPSPSRPAGHARWGPLIDQVAAEHAVDAHLLHAIVTVESAYNAKARSHAGALGLMQVIPATGKRFGAQDLLDPLQNLRAGTAYLVWLHRRFDGNLELMLAAYNAGEGAVQRHGNRVPPFAETRQYVAKVTALYHSRRD
;
A
#
# COMPACT_ATOMS: atom_id res chain seq x y z
N MET A 1 17.16 20.24 70.41
CA MET A 1 17.11 18.80 70.29
C MET A 1 15.69 18.35 70.55
N PRO A 2 14.94 17.71 69.68
CA PRO A 2 15.12 16.53 68.84
C PRO A 2 14.51 16.74 67.45
N GLY A 3 14.92 16.05 66.47
CA GLY A 3 14.71 14.66 66.12
C GLY A 3 13.98 14.61 64.80
N PHE A 4 14.75 14.56 63.69
CA PHE A 4 14.26 14.52 62.32
C PHE A 4 14.02 13.04 61.94
N LEU A 5 12.77 12.64 61.62
CA LEU A 5 12.46 11.34 61.02
C LEU A 5 12.05 11.54 59.58
N GLY A 6 12.91 11.04 58.68
CA GLY A 6 12.68 11.05 57.25
C GLY A 6 11.63 10.01 56.85
N GLY A 7 10.63 10.43 56.10
CA GLY A 7 9.73 9.57 55.38
C GLY A 7 10.14 9.48 53.90
N GLY A 8 10.83 8.39 53.55
CA GLY A 8 11.14 8.09 52.15
C GLY A 8 9.90 7.61 51.41
N GLY A 9 9.25 8.48 50.63
CA GLY A 9 8.22 8.08 49.71
C GLY A 9 8.86 7.47 48.46
N GLY A 10 8.92 6.16 48.39
CA GLY A 10 9.32 5.42 47.19
C GLY A 10 8.26 5.60 46.14
N LEU A 11 8.58 6.34 45.04
CA LEU A 11 7.80 6.37 43.81
C LEU A 11 7.90 4.99 43.17
N ALA A 12 6.77 4.29 43.10
CA ALA A 12 6.65 3.07 42.31
C ALA A 12 6.93 3.38 40.84
N PRO A 13 7.69 2.55 40.14
CA PRO A 13 7.92 2.78 38.70
C PRO A 13 6.60 2.68 37.93
N PRO A 14 6.43 3.48 36.85
CA PRO A 14 5.24 3.42 36.04
C PRO A 14 5.10 2.01 35.42
N THR A 15 4.00 1.35 35.73
CA THR A 15 3.60 0.09 35.07
C THR A 15 3.32 0.39 33.62
N LEU A 16 4.19 -0.06 32.73
CA LEU A 16 3.95 -0.05 31.29
C LEU A 16 2.66 -0.83 31.00
N PRO A 17 1.77 -0.30 30.13
CA PRO A 17 0.57 -1.02 29.73
C PRO A 17 0.96 -2.36 29.12
N ALA A 18 0.26 -3.42 29.53
CA ALA A 18 0.45 -4.75 28.99
C ALA A 18 0.32 -4.70 27.47
N GLN A 19 1.41 -4.90 26.75
CA GLN A 19 1.40 -4.97 25.30
C GLN A 19 0.42 -6.07 24.90
N ALA A 20 -0.59 -5.72 24.10
CA ALA A 20 -1.57 -6.67 23.60
C ALA A 20 -0.84 -7.78 22.85
N ARG A 21 -0.89 -9.00 23.38
CA ARG A 21 -0.27 -10.16 22.74
C ARG A 21 -1.07 -10.52 21.50
N VAL A 22 -0.41 -10.56 20.36
CA VAL A 22 -0.99 -10.95 19.09
C VAL A 22 -0.63 -12.42 18.84
N TYR A 23 -1.63 -13.21 18.51
CA TYR A 23 -1.49 -14.63 18.19
C TYR A 23 -1.71 -14.82 16.70
N ALA A 24 -0.85 -15.63 16.07
CA ALA A 24 -0.97 -15.98 14.66
C ALA A 24 -1.03 -17.49 14.47
N THR A 25 -1.90 -17.97 13.61
CA THR A 25 -1.99 -19.36 13.18
C THR A 25 -2.21 -19.44 11.67
N LEU A 26 -1.74 -20.52 11.06
CA LEU A 26 -1.98 -20.81 9.65
C LEU A 26 -3.21 -21.69 9.55
N GLY A 27 -4.26 -21.22 8.87
CA GLY A 27 -5.46 -22.02 8.59
C GLY A 27 -5.16 -23.20 7.66
N ALA A 28 -6.06 -24.18 7.60
CA ALA A 28 -5.93 -25.35 6.72
C ALA A 28 -5.91 -24.98 5.22
N ASP A 29 -6.38 -23.78 4.89
CA ASP A 29 -6.37 -23.15 3.57
C ASP A 29 -5.08 -22.35 3.26
N GLY A 30 -4.09 -22.37 4.17
CA GLY A 30 -2.84 -21.63 4.05
C GLY A 30 -2.95 -20.13 4.35
N GLN A 31 -4.11 -19.65 4.81
CA GLN A 31 -4.31 -18.25 5.18
C GLN A 31 -3.81 -17.99 6.61
N LEU A 32 -3.09 -16.86 6.79
CA LEU A 32 -2.63 -16.42 8.11
C LEU A 32 -3.79 -15.76 8.86
N GLN A 33 -4.23 -16.37 9.95
CA GLN A 33 -5.22 -15.79 10.86
C GLN A 33 -4.52 -15.14 12.04
N VAL A 34 -4.82 -13.87 12.28
CA VAL A 34 -4.24 -13.06 13.37
C VAL A 34 -5.35 -12.66 14.33
N SER A 35 -5.16 -12.87 15.63
CA SER A 35 -6.13 -12.56 16.68
C SER A 35 -5.45 -12.00 17.92
N GLN A 36 -6.15 -11.12 18.63
CA GLN A 36 -5.75 -10.66 19.97
C GLN A 36 -6.22 -11.63 21.08
N THR A 37 -7.05 -12.61 20.73
CA THR A 37 -7.52 -13.64 21.64
C THR A 37 -6.78 -14.95 21.35
N ARG A 38 -6.39 -15.69 22.41
CA ARG A 38 -5.67 -16.96 22.25
C ARG A 38 -6.51 -17.99 21.51
N ILE A 39 -6.05 -18.40 20.32
CA ILE A 39 -6.65 -19.48 19.53
C ILE A 39 -5.87 -20.78 19.83
N ALA A 40 -6.57 -21.90 19.93
CA ALA A 40 -5.93 -23.21 20.13
C ALA A 40 -4.98 -23.50 18.94
N GLY A 41 -3.71 -23.83 19.27
CA GLY A 41 -2.67 -24.08 18.26
C GLY A 41 -1.91 -22.85 17.76
N ALA A 42 -2.29 -21.62 18.18
CA ALA A 42 -1.59 -20.41 17.79
C ALA A 42 -0.34 -20.15 18.66
N THR A 43 0.73 -19.70 18.03
CA THR A 43 1.95 -19.21 18.69
C THR A 43 1.92 -17.70 18.87
N ILE A 44 2.58 -17.19 19.91
CA ILE A 44 2.74 -15.75 20.11
C ILE A 44 3.60 -15.21 18.96
N PHE A 45 3.09 -14.24 18.25
CA PHE A 45 3.84 -13.56 17.19
C PHE A 45 4.86 -12.60 17.81
N ASP A 46 6.14 -12.91 17.64
CA ASP A 46 7.26 -12.03 18.02
C ASP A 46 7.86 -11.46 16.72
N PRO A 47 7.70 -10.15 16.43
CA PRO A 47 8.19 -9.55 15.20
C PRO A 47 9.71 -9.52 15.10
N HIS A 48 10.43 -9.79 16.19
CA HIS A 48 11.91 -9.78 16.23
C HIS A 48 12.56 -11.16 16.25
N ARG A 49 11.75 -12.25 16.22
CA ARG A 49 12.27 -13.61 16.22
C ARG A 49 12.05 -14.27 14.86
N PRO A 50 13.12 -14.70 14.17
CA PRO A 50 12.94 -15.44 12.91
C PRO A 50 12.19 -16.75 13.20
N VAL A 51 11.08 -16.97 12.49
CA VAL A 51 10.32 -18.21 12.56
C VAL A 51 11.16 -19.30 11.93
N ALA A 52 11.77 -20.16 12.75
CA ALA A 52 12.41 -21.38 12.28
C ALA A 52 11.33 -22.33 11.75
N VAL A 53 11.10 -22.35 10.46
CA VAL A 53 10.30 -23.37 9.80
C VAL A 53 11.07 -24.69 9.90
N ARG A 54 10.69 -25.57 10.83
CA ARG A 54 11.19 -26.95 10.81
C ARG A 54 10.65 -27.61 9.55
N ALA A 55 11.52 -27.76 8.57
CA ALA A 55 11.28 -28.60 7.40
C ALA A 55 11.11 -30.03 7.88
N SER A 56 9.89 -30.55 7.94
CA SER A 56 9.65 -31.99 8.04
C SER A 56 10.05 -32.61 6.72
N ALA A 57 11.20 -33.26 6.71
CA ALA A 57 11.69 -34.02 5.59
C ALA A 57 10.80 -35.24 5.35
N ARG A 58 10.16 -35.29 4.22
CA ARG A 58 9.76 -36.35 3.30
C ARG A 58 8.42 -36.02 2.64
N GLY A 59 8.47 -35.11 1.68
CA GLY A 59 7.44 -34.90 0.69
C GLY A 59 8.09 -34.95 -0.69
N LYS A 60 7.43 -35.61 -1.65
CA LYS A 60 7.81 -35.68 -3.07
C LYS A 60 8.22 -34.31 -3.59
N PRO A 61 9.11 -34.23 -4.63
CA PRO A 61 9.47 -32.94 -5.22
C PRO A 61 8.19 -32.17 -5.59
N VAL A 62 7.90 -31.10 -4.87
CA VAL A 62 6.87 -30.16 -5.25
C VAL A 62 7.37 -29.47 -6.50
N ALA A 63 6.63 -29.60 -7.59
CA ALA A 63 6.91 -28.85 -8.80
C ALA A 63 7.09 -27.36 -8.42
N PRO A 64 8.01 -26.61 -9.08
CA PRO A 64 8.22 -25.21 -8.77
C PRO A 64 6.90 -24.49 -8.84
N VAL A 65 6.50 -23.86 -7.72
CA VAL A 65 5.32 -23.01 -7.67
C VAL A 65 5.52 -21.97 -8.75
N PRO A 66 4.64 -21.84 -9.76
CA PRO A 66 4.81 -20.84 -10.80
C PRO A 66 4.90 -19.48 -10.09
N SER A 67 6.02 -18.78 -10.29
CA SER A 67 6.13 -17.38 -9.89
C SER A 67 4.89 -16.65 -10.38
N PRO A 68 4.26 -15.77 -9.58
CA PRO A 68 3.06 -15.06 -9.99
C PRO A 68 3.33 -14.43 -11.37
N SER A 69 2.71 -15.00 -12.39
CA SER A 69 2.91 -14.57 -13.77
C SER A 69 2.57 -13.08 -13.84
N ARG A 70 3.54 -12.27 -14.27
CA ARG A 70 3.28 -10.84 -14.52
C ARG A 70 2.05 -10.73 -15.42
N PRO A 71 1.07 -9.86 -15.11
CA PRO A 71 -0.12 -9.71 -15.94
C PRO A 71 0.28 -9.53 -17.41
N ALA A 72 -0.43 -10.17 -18.35
CA ALA A 72 -0.11 -10.08 -19.77
C ALA A 72 0.03 -8.62 -20.27
N GLY A 73 -0.74 -7.69 -19.68
CA GLY A 73 -0.64 -6.26 -19.95
C GLY A 73 0.68 -5.63 -19.51
N HIS A 74 1.38 -6.19 -18.52
CA HIS A 74 2.69 -5.70 -18.10
C HIS A 74 3.74 -5.80 -19.22
N ALA A 75 3.78 -6.91 -19.95
CA ALA A 75 4.71 -7.07 -21.07
C ALA A 75 4.43 -6.03 -22.18
N ARG A 76 3.16 -5.72 -22.41
CA ARG A 76 2.74 -4.76 -23.44
C ARG A 76 3.01 -3.30 -23.06
N TRP A 77 2.69 -2.90 -21.83
CA TRP A 77 2.70 -1.50 -21.41
C TRP A 77 3.90 -1.14 -20.52
N GLY A 78 4.65 -2.15 -20.04
CA GLY A 78 5.80 -1.92 -19.16
C GLY A 78 6.80 -0.92 -19.72
N PRO A 79 7.32 -1.09 -20.95
CA PRO A 79 8.28 -0.14 -21.52
C PRO A 79 7.75 1.29 -21.60
N LEU A 80 6.44 1.46 -21.88
CA LEU A 80 5.83 2.79 -21.94
C LEU A 80 5.67 3.41 -20.54
N ILE A 81 5.35 2.60 -19.53
CA ILE A 81 5.26 3.03 -18.14
C ILE A 81 6.64 3.47 -17.65
N ASP A 82 7.70 2.68 -17.93
CA ASP A 82 9.08 2.98 -17.56
C ASP A 82 9.55 4.28 -18.22
N GLN A 83 9.22 4.49 -19.50
CA GLN A 83 9.52 5.72 -20.22
C GLN A 83 8.87 6.93 -19.53
N VAL A 84 7.56 6.88 -19.25
CA VAL A 84 6.82 7.99 -18.61
C VAL A 84 7.32 8.22 -17.18
N ALA A 85 7.67 7.17 -16.45
CA ALA A 85 8.28 7.27 -15.13
C ALA A 85 9.58 8.10 -15.18
N ALA A 86 10.45 7.79 -16.14
CA ALA A 86 11.69 8.54 -16.37
C ALA A 86 11.43 9.99 -16.79
N GLU A 87 10.48 10.24 -17.70
CA GLU A 87 10.10 11.60 -18.16
C GLU A 87 9.69 12.50 -16.99
N HIS A 88 9.04 11.94 -15.96
CA HIS A 88 8.52 12.67 -14.82
C HIS A 88 9.36 12.54 -13.53
N ALA A 89 10.50 11.84 -13.58
CA ALA A 89 11.34 11.52 -12.43
C ALA A 89 10.57 10.82 -11.29
N VAL A 90 9.69 9.88 -11.63
CA VAL A 90 8.91 9.05 -10.70
C VAL A 90 9.48 7.64 -10.70
N ASP A 91 9.45 6.96 -9.55
CA ASP A 91 9.85 5.55 -9.47
C ASP A 91 8.89 4.68 -10.31
N ALA A 92 9.45 3.96 -11.30
CA ALA A 92 8.67 3.10 -12.20
C ALA A 92 7.89 2.02 -11.44
N HIS A 93 8.44 1.49 -10.34
CA HIS A 93 7.75 0.49 -9.51
C HIS A 93 6.46 1.06 -8.90
N LEU A 94 6.46 2.36 -8.54
CA LEU A 94 5.25 3.03 -8.05
C LEU A 94 4.19 3.16 -9.16
N LEU A 95 4.58 3.58 -10.36
CA LEU A 95 3.63 3.65 -11.49
C LEU A 95 3.07 2.28 -11.85
N HIS A 96 3.89 1.25 -11.86
CA HIS A 96 3.45 -0.13 -12.07
C HIS A 96 2.47 -0.60 -10.99
N ALA A 97 2.69 -0.24 -9.72
CA ALA A 97 1.78 -0.58 -8.63
C ALA A 97 0.43 0.10 -8.81
N ILE A 98 0.43 1.39 -9.16
CA ILE A 98 -0.79 2.17 -9.44
C ILE A 98 -1.55 1.57 -10.63
N VAL A 99 -0.90 1.37 -11.78
CA VAL A 99 -1.53 0.79 -12.99
C VAL A 99 -2.09 -0.61 -12.72
N THR A 100 -1.42 -1.40 -11.87
CA THR A 100 -1.93 -2.71 -11.45
C THR A 100 -3.26 -2.60 -10.72
N VAL A 101 -3.35 -1.68 -9.75
CA VAL A 101 -4.56 -1.50 -8.93
C VAL A 101 -5.67 -0.83 -9.71
N GLU A 102 -5.36 0.18 -10.55
CA GLU A 102 -6.33 0.97 -11.29
C GLU A 102 -7.00 0.20 -12.42
N SER A 103 -6.24 -0.54 -13.20
CA SER A 103 -6.77 -1.13 -14.44
C SER A 103 -6.30 -2.56 -14.71
N ALA A 104 -5.44 -3.13 -13.87
CA ALA A 104 -4.71 -4.38 -14.18
C ALA A 104 -4.08 -4.32 -15.60
N TYR A 105 -3.53 -3.17 -15.99
CA TYR A 105 -2.95 -2.89 -17.31
C TYR A 105 -3.97 -2.87 -18.48
N ASN A 106 -5.26 -2.70 -18.21
CA ASN A 106 -6.26 -2.54 -19.27
C ASN A 106 -6.35 -1.08 -19.74
N ALA A 107 -5.73 -0.78 -20.88
CA ALA A 107 -5.76 0.57 -21.46
C ALA A 107 -7.17 1.06 -21.88
N LYS A 108 -8.14 0.16 -21.98
CA LYS A 108 -9.53 0.48 -22.32
C LYS A 108 -10.46 0.46 -21.11
N ALA A 109 -9.91 0.35 -19.88
CA ALA A 109 -10.71 0.33 -18.67
C ALA A 109 -11.56 1.60 -18.54
N ARG A 110 -12.79 1.42 -18.08
CA ARG A 110 -13.74 2.49 -17.77
C ARG A 110 -14.42 2.19 -16.45
N SER A 111 -14.40 3.13 -15.53
CA SER A 111 -15.13 2.97 -14.26
C SER A 111 -16.55 3.55 -14.37
N HIS A 112 -17.42 3.19 -13.44
CA HIS A 112 -18.75 3.81 -13.31
C HIS A 112 -18.68 5.30 -13.00
N ALA A 113 -17.61 5.75 -12.35
CA ALA A 113 -17.35 7.17 -12.07
C ALA A 113 -16.75 7.94 -13.25
N GLY A 114 -16.58 7.29 -14.42
CA GLY A 114 -16.07 7.91 -15.64
C GLY A 114 -14.54 8.01 -15.70
N ALA A 115 -13.81 7.32 -14.84
CA ALA A 115 -12.35 7.22 -14.94
C ALA A 115 -11.97 6.30 -16.11
N LEU A 116 -10.86 6.61 -16.79
CA LEU A 116 -10.48 6.00 -18.06
C LEU A 116 -9.02 5.54 -18.07
N GLY A 117 -8.76 4.44 -18.77
CA GLY A 117 -7.44 3.98 -19.18
C GLY A 117 -6.58 3.37 -18.10
N LEU A 118 -5.28 3.28 -18.35
CA LEU A 118 -4.30 2.57 -17.53
C LEU A 118 -4.23 3.07 -16.08
N MET A 119 -4.29 4.38 -15.88
CA MET A 119 -4.21 5.02 -14.57
C MET A 119 -5.57 5.52 -14.05
N GLN A 120 -6.67 5.14 -14.71
CA GLN A 120 -8.04 5.53 -14.33
C GLN A 120 -8.16 7.04 -14.07
N VAL A 121 -7.75 7.83 -15.05
CA VAL A 121 -7.80 9.29 -14.97
C VAL A 121 -9.20 9.78 -15.32
N ILE A 122 -9.80 10.65 -14.50
CA ILE A 122 -11.08 11.27 -14.81
C ILE A 122 -10.89 12.41 -15.85
N PRO A 123 -11.88 12.66 -16.74
CA PRO A 123 -11.76 13.64 -17.81
C PRO A 123 -11.32 15.04 -17.38
N ALA A 124 -11.83 15.53 -16.24
CA ALA A 124 -11.43 16.82 -15.70
C ALA A 124 -9.94 16.88 -15.35
N THR A 125 -9.41 15.83 -14.71
CA THR A 125 -7.98 15.71 -14.41
C THR A 125 -7.16 15.57 -15.69
N GLY A 126 -7.60 14.75 -16.65
CA GLY A 126 -6.94 14.61 -17.95
C GLY A 126 -6.79 15.94 -18.66
N LYS A 127 -7.87 16.71 -18.76
CA LYS A 127 -7.86 18.06 -19.34
C LYS A 127 -6.91 19.01 -18.61
N ARG A 128 -6.91 18.99 -17.28
CA ARG A 128 -6.01 19.80 -16.45
C ARG A 128 -4.54 19.51 -16.72
N PHE A 129 -4.19 18.27 -17.03
CA PHE A 129 -2.82 17.82 -17.28
C PHE A 129 -2.55 17.52 -18.77
N GLY A 130 -3.33 18.10 -19.68
CA GLY A 130 -3.03 18.19 -21.11
C GLY A 130 -3.41 16.98 -21.95
N ALA A 131 -4.14 15.99 -21.41
CA ALA A 131 -4.63 14.87 -22.20
C ALA A 131 -5.88 15.28 -23.00
N GLN A 132 -5.90 14.91 -24.27
CA GLN A 132 -7.05 15.07 -25.19
C GLN A 132 -7.84 13.76 -25.29
N ASP A 133 -7.14 12.62 -25.28
CA ASP A 133 -7.73 11.28 -25.29
C ASP A 133 -7.15 10.42 -24.14
N LEU A 134 -7.98 10.13 -23.15
CA LEU A 134 -7.60 9.28 -22.00
C LEU A 134 -7.64 7.78 -22.32
N LEU A 135 -8.08 7.36 -23.49
CA LEU A 135 -7.95 5.98 -23.96
C LEU A 135 -6.67 5.77 -24.78
N ASP A 136 -5.98 6.85 -25.16
CA ASP A 136 -4.61 6.77 -25.63
C ASP A 136 -3.68 6.48 -24.43
N PRO A 137 -2.94 5.34 -24.46
CA PRO A 137 -2.14 4.92 -23.30
C PRO A 137 -1.06 5.92 -22.90
N LEU A 138 -0.42 6.58 -23.85
CA LEU A 138 0.65 7.53 -23.55
C LEU A 138 0.10 8.81 -22.91
N GLN A 139 -0.99 9.36 -23.46
CA GLN A 139 -1.64 10.54 -22.87
C GLN A 139 -2.19 10.24 -21.48
N ASN A 140 -2.77 9.06 -21.29
CA ASN A 140 -3.29 8.62 -19.99
C ASN A 140 -2.19 8.54 -18.94
N LEU A 141 -1.08 7.85 -19.26
CA LEU A 141 0.07 7.71 -18.38
C LEU A 141 0.69 9.08 -18.05
N ARG A 142 0.90 9.93 -19.03
CA ARG A 142 1.47 11.28 -18.81
C ARG A 142 0.58 12.15 -17.92
N ALA A 143 -0.72 12.19 -18.19
CA ALA A 143 -1.65 12.98 -17.38
C ALA A 143 -1.78 12.45 -15.94
N GLY A 144 -1.91 11.13 -15.78
CA GLY A 144 -1.97 10.49 -14.47
C GLY A 144 -0.70 10.69 -13.66
N THR A 145 0.47 10.55 -14.30
CA THR A 145 1.77 10.77 -13.65
C THR A 145 1.99 12.24 -13.31
N ALA A 146 1.63 13.17 -14.20
CA ALA A 146 1.71 14.59 -13.89
C ALA A 146 0.83 15.00 -12.71
N TYR A 147 -0.38 14.43 -12.60
CA TYR A 147 -1.25 14.60 -11.43
C TYR A 147 -0.61 14.00 -10.17
N LEU A 148 -0.01 12.82 -10.26
CA LEU A 148 0.70 12.19 -9.15
C LEU A 148 1.86 13.06 -8.64
N VAL A 149 2.68 13.60 -9.54
CA VAL A 149 3.77 14.53 -9.19
C VAL A 149 3.25 15.80 -8.54
N TRP A 150 2.14 16.34 -9.07
CA TRP A 150 1.50 17.50 -8.45
C TRP A 150 1.01 17.20 -7.03
N LEU A 151 0.38 16.05 -6.81
CA LEU A 151 -0.05 15.60 -5.49
C LEU A 151 1.14 15.37 -4.54
N HIS A 152 2.23 14.77 -5.02
CA HIS A 152 3.45 14.58 -4.23
C HIS A 152 3.97 15.90 -3.68
N ARG A 153 4.05 16.93 -4.51
CA ARG A 153 4.44 18.28 -4.07
C ARG A 153 3.42 18.90 -3.13
N ARG A 154 2.14 18.69 -3.38
CA ARG A 154 1.02 19.25 -2.60
C ARG A 154 0.95 18.70 -1.17
N PHE A 155 1.43 17.47 -0.96
CA PHE A 155 1.45 16.78 0.33
C PHE A 155 2.87 16.51 0.85
N ASP A 156 3.82 17.40 0.52
CA ASP A 156 5.17 17.42 1.05
C ASP A 156 5.90 16.06 0.98
N GLY A 157 5.70 15.32 -0.11
CA GLY A 157 6.32 14.02 -0.34
C GLY A 157 5.67 12.85 0.42
N ASN A 158 4.59 13.07 1.14
CA ASN A 158 3.91 12.01 1.88
C ASN A 158 3.20 11.05 0.92
N LEU A 159 3.75 9.83 0.78
CA LEU A 159 3.25 8.79 -0.13
C LEU A 159 1.79 8.41 0.16
N GLU A 160 1.43 8.23 1.44
CA GLU A 160 0.07 7.80 1.80
C GLU A 160 -0.97 8.87 1.46
N LEU A 161 -0.67 10.14 1.75
CA LEU A 161 -1.57 11.26 1.43
C LEU A 161 -1.67 11.48 -0.07
N MET A 162 -0.58 11.33 -0.80
CA MET A 162 -0.54 11.40 -2.27
C MET A 162 -1.45 10.32 -2.87
N LEU A 163 -1.33 9.06 -2.44
CA LEU A 163 -2.16 7.96 -2.91
C LEU A 163 -3.63 8.12 -2.51
N ALA A 164 -3.89 8.56 -1.28
CA ALA A 164 -5.25 8.86 -0.83
C ALA A 164 -5.91 9.96 -1.65
N ALA A 165 -5.16 11.01 -1.98
CA ALA A 165 -5.63 12.12 -2.82
C ALA A 165 -5.80 11.70 -4.28
N TYR A 166 -4.95 10.81 -4.79
CA TYR A 166 -5.11 10.25 -6.13
C TYR A 166 -6.45 9.53 -6.28
N ASN A 167 -6.80 8.69 -5.30
CA ASN A 167 -8.04 7.90 -5.31
C ASN A 167 -9.29 8.73 -4.92
N ALA A 168 -9.24 9.51 -3.83
CA ALA A 168 -10.41 10.23 -3.29
C ALA A 168 -10.52 11.68 -3.73
N GLY A 169 -9.51 12.20 -4.43
CA GLY A 169 -9.36 13.61 -4.75
C GLY A 169 -8.66 14.41 -3.63
N GLU A 170 -7.84 15.39 -4.00
CA GLU A 170 -7.09 16.24 -3.07
C GLU A 170 -8.00 17.00 -2.09
N GLY A 171 -9.18 17.42 -2.53
CA GLY A 171 -10.15 18.11 -1.69
C GLY A 171 -10.69 17.24 -0.56
N ALA A 172 -10.81 15.92 -0.76
CA ALA A 172 -11.23 15.02 0.31
C ALA A 172 -10.17 14.91 1.40
N VAL A 173 -8.90 14.75 1.04
CA VAL A 173 -7.79 14.71 1.99
C VAL A 173 -7.68 16.02 2.79
N GLN A 174 -7.85 17.17 2.12
CA GLN A 174 -7.82 18.48 2.78
C GLN A 174 -8.96 18.67 3.78
N ARG A 175 -10.20 18.31 3.41
CA ARG A 175 -11.36 18.38 4.34
C ARG A 175 -11.20 17.49 5.57
N HIS A 176 -10.36 16.43 5.47
CA HIS A 176 -10.03 15.56 6.60
C HIS A 176 -8.74 15.97 7.32
N GLY A 177 -8.33 17.24 7.21
CA GLY A 177 -7.17 17.78 7.92
C GLY A 177 -5.84 17.20 7.47
N ASN A 178 -5.67 16.98 6.16
CA ASN A 178 -4.49 16.33 5.57
C ASN A 178 -4.21 14.95 6.20
N ARG A 179 -5.26 14.14 6.29
CA ARG A 179 -5.19 12.75 6.72
C ARG A 179 -5.86 11.87 5.67
N VAL A 180 -5.51 10.58 5.65
CA VAL A 180 -6.22 9.61 4.81
C VAL A 180 -7.70 9.58 5.21
N PRO A 181 -8.62 9.91 4.29
CA PRO A 181 -10.05 9.93 4.59
C PRO A 181 -10.55 8.58 5.11
N PRO A 182 -11.58 8.55 5.97
CA PRO A 182 -12.12 7.31 6.53
C PRO A 182 -12.97 6.51 5.52
N PHE A 183 -12.70 6.66 4.24
CA PHE A 183 -13.36 5.91 3.17
C PHE A 183 -12.72 4.53 3.03
N ALA A 184 -13.54 3.47 3.12
CA ALA A 184 -13.05 2.09 3.06
C ALA A 184 -12.28 1.83 1.75
N GLU A 185 -12.79 2.31 0.62
CA GLU A 185 -12.15 2.19 -0.68
C GLU A 185 -10.75 2.84 -0.70
N THR A 186 -10.66 4.09 -0.24
CA THR A 186 -9.39 4.84 -0.24
C THR A 186 -8.35 4.19 0.67
N ARG A 187 -8.74 3.73 1.85
CA ARG A 187 -7.82 3.01 2.75
C ARG A 187 -7.31 1.71 2.13
N GLN A 188 -8.19 0.95 1.48
CA GLN A 188 -7.81 -0.27 0.77
C GLN A 188 -6.91 0.03 -0.42
N TYR A 189 -7.19 1.09 -1.16
CA TYR A 189 -6.36 1.55 -2.27
C TYR A 189 -4.94 1.86 -1.82
N VAL A 190 -4.79 2.73 -0.82
CA VAL A 190 -3.48 3.09 -0.24
C VAL A 190 -2.73 1.84 0.19
N ALA A 191 -3.37 0.94 0.95
CA ALA A 191 -2.74 -0.29 1.42
C ALA A 191 -2.28 -1.20 0.27
N LYS A 192 -3.12 -1.40 -0.77
CA LYS A 192 -2.82 -2.24 -1.93
C LYS A 192 -1.65 -1.69 -2.75
N VAL A 193 -1.68 -0.38 -3.07
CA VAL A 193 -0.62 0.24 -3.87
C VAL A 193 0.70 0.22 -3.11
N THR A 194 0.69 0.56 -1.82
CA THR A 194 1.90 0.56 -0.99
C THR A 194 2.51 -0.84 -0.88
N ALA A 195 1.70 -1.87 -0.64
CA ALA A 195 2.17 -3.25 -0.58
C ALA A 195 2.81 -3.72 -1.91
N LEU A 196 2.16 -3.42 -3.05
CA LEU A 196 2.69 -3.75 -4.38
C LEU A 196 3.97 -2.97 -4.70
N TYR A 197 4.04 -1.71 -4.30
CA TYR A 197 5.22 -0.87 -4.51
C TYR A 197 6.43 -1.43 -3.77
N HIS A 198 6.29 -1.78 -2.49
CA HIS A 198 7.40 -2.35 -1.72
C HIS A 198 7.82 -3.72 -2.22
N SER A 199 6.86 -4.61 -2.54
CA SER A 199 7.18 -5.96 -3.06
C SER A 199 7.88 -5.99 -4.42
N ARG A 200 7.95 -4.87 -5.14
CA ARG A 200 8.66 -4.75 -6.43
C ARG A 200 10.07 -4.20 -6.28
N ARG A 201 10.41 -3.65 -5.12
CA ARG A 201 11.72 -3.08 -4.82
C ARG A 201 12.66 -4.07 -4.13
N ASP A 202 12.09 -5.12 -3.52
CA ASP A 202 12.81 -6.23 -2.91
C ASP A 202 13.18 -7.29 -3.96
#